data_85465163f5ceeccc73f087b05ba9f817
#
_entry.id   85465163f5ceeccc73f087b05ba9f817
#
_cell.length_a   1.000
_cell.length_b   1.000
_cell.length_c   1.000
_cell.angle_alpha   90.00
_cell.angle_beta   90.00
_cell.angle_gamma   90.00
#
_symmetry.space_group_name_H-M   'P 1'
#
loop_
_entity.id
_entity.type
_entity.pdbx_description
1 polymer ?
#
loop_
_entity_poly.entity_id
_entity_poly.type
_entity_poly.pdbx_seq_one_letter_code
_entity_poly.pdbx_strand_id
1 'polypeptide(L)'
;MKKAAANAPEQEYRNTERGKNEKNSKGIYYTNGNYEAFARPKKPQGVDEKSAYIVGSGLASLAAACFLVRDGQMPGDHIHILEAMDIAGGACDGIYDATRGYVMRGGREMENHFECLWDLFRSIPSIETPGVSVLDEYYWLNKEDPNYSLCRATEKQGKDAHTDGKFNLSQKGCMEIMKLFMTKDEDLYDKTIEDVFDDEVFDSTFWLYWRTMFAFENWHSALEMKLYFQRFIHHIAGLPDFSALKFTKYNQYESLILPMQRYLEEAGVDFQFNTEVTNVIFEIKDGKKVAKTIECKVKGVEEGITLTENDLVFVTNGSCTEGTIYGDQNHAPNGDAEVRTSGCWNLWKNIAKQDPSFGHPEKFCSDIAKTNWESATVTTLDDKIIPYIMDICKRDPRSGKVVTGGIVSCQDSSWLLSWTINRQGQFKEQDKNQVCVWVYGLFTDVPGDYIKKPMKECTGKEITEEWLYHLGVPTEKIGELAEHSAICVPTMMPYITA
;
A
#
# COMPACT_ATOMS: atom_id res chain seq x y z
N MET A 1 -46.82 11.74 -35.21
CA MET A 1 -47.16 10.33 -34.96
C MET A 1 -46.54 9.95 -33.59
N LYS A 2 -47.33 10.03 -32.52
CA LYS A 2 -46.99 9.49 -31.18
C LYS A 2 -47.24 7.99 -31.26
N LYS A 3 -46.24 7.17 -31.02
CA LYS A 3 -46.44 5.74 -30.72
C LYS A 3 -45.90 5.42 -29.33
N ALA A 4 -46.79 4.84 -28.58
CA ALA A 4 -46.74 4.41 -27.23
C ALA A 4 -45.44 3.67 -26.85
N ALA A 5 -44.87 4.07 -25.71
CA ALA A 5 -43.98 3.23 -24.92
C ALA A 5 -44.84 2.11 -24.35
N ALA A 6 -44.68 0.90 -24.84
CA ALA A 6 -45.24 -0.29 -24.21
C ALA A 6 -44.55 -0.49 -22.87
N ASN A 7 -45.33 -0.53 -21.79
CA ASN A 7 -44.97 -0.99 -20.46
C ASN A 7 -44.36 -2.40 -20.60
N ALA A 8 -43.06 -2.53 -20.45
CA ALA A 8 -42.47 -3.80 -20.12
C ALA A 8 -43.03 -4.19 -18.73
N PRO A 9 -43.53 -5.44 -18.57
CA PRO A 9 -44.00 -5.87 -17.25
C PRO A 9 -42.83 -5.75 -16.28
N GLU A 10 -43.08 -5.11 -15.13
CA GLU A 10 -42.24 -5.27 -13.96
C GLU A 10 -42.10 -6.77 -13.73
N GLN A 11 -40.98 -7.31 -14.19
CA GLN A 11 -40.53 -8.62 -13.72
C GLN A 11 -40.21 -8.39 -12.26
N GLU A 12 -41.17 -8.70 -11.36
CA GLU A 12 -40.86 -9.05 -10.00
C GLU A 12 -39.66 -10.00 -10.10
N TYR A 13 -38.49 -9.47 -9.75
CA TYR A 13 -37.34 -10.32 -9.44
C TYR A 13 -37.82 -11.17 -8.27
N ARG A 14 -38.44 -12.32 -8.59
CA ARG A 14 -38.60 -13.37 -7.61
C ARG A 14 -37.20 -13.56 -7.05
N ASN A 15 -37.06 -13.25 -5.78
CA ASN A 15 -36.00 -13.77 -4.94
C ASN A 15 -36.13 -15.30 -5.04
N THR A 16 -35.64 -15.85 -6.14
CA THR A 16 -35.42 -17.27 -6.24
C THR A 16 -34.44 -17.58 -5.11
N GLU A 17 -34.61 -18.67 -4.45
CA GLU A 17 -33.75 -19.10 -3.33
C GLU A 17 -32.26 -19.10 -3.67
N ARG A 18 -31.87 -18.97 -4.94
CA ARG A 18 -30.50 -18.71 -5.44
C ARG A 18 -29.94 -17.31 -5.12
N GLY A 19 -30.73 -16.34 -4.69
CA GLY A 19 -30.28 -15.02 -4.24
C GLY A 19 -29.95 -14.94 -2.77
N LYS A 20 -30.17 -15.99 -1.98
CA LYS A 20 -29.62 -16.11 -0.65
C LYS A 20 -28.14 -16.44 -0.82
N ASN A 21 -27.27 -15.64 -0.23
CA ASN A 21 -25.84 -15.93 -0.14
C ASN A 21 -25.65 -17.39 0.28
N GLU A 22 -25.43 -18.28 -0.70
CA GLU A 22 -25.14 -19.67 -0.42
C GLU A 22 -23.76 -19.73 0.18
N LYS A 23 -23.72 -20.00 1.47
CA LYS A 23 -22.47 -20.31 2.16
C LYS A 23 -21.95 -21.61 1.59
N ASN A 24 -20.82 -21.60 0.91
CA ASN A 24 -20.18 -22.86 0.55
C ASN A 24 -19.76 -23.60 1.82
N SER A 25 -19.34 -24.84 1.71
CA SER A 25 -18.88 -25.68 2.83
C SER A 25 -17.73 -25.06 3.63
N LYS A 26 -17.08 -24.02 3.09
CA LYS A 26 -15.93 -23.30 3.66
C LYS A 26 -16.28 -21.91 4.22
N GLY A 27 -17.54 -21.52 4.16
CA GLY A 27 -17.97 -20.22 4.65
C GLY A 27 -17.73 -19.04 3.72
N ILE A 28 -17.29 -19.28 2.48
CA ILE A 28 -17.11 -18.23 1.47
C ILE A 28 -18.47 -17.84 0.88
N TYR A 29 -18.68 -16.55 0.74
CA TYR A 29 -19.87 -15.96 0.13
C TYR A 29 -19.56 -15.52 -1.29
N TYR A 30 -20.44 -15.88 -2.23
CA TYR A 30 -20.34 -15.44 -3.61
C TYR A 30 -21.44 -14.44 -3.94
N THR A 31 -21.12 -13.49 -4.78
CA THR A 31 -22.11 -12.58 -5.38
C THR A 31 -22.25 -12.89 -6.86
N ASN A 32 -23.48 -12.82 -7.36
CA ASN A 32 -23.75 -12.95 -8.80
C ASN A 32 -23.47 -11.64 -9.57
N GLY A 33 -23.05 -10.58 -8.87
CA GLY A 33 -22.97 -9.23 -9.41
C GLY A 33 -24.37 -8.62 -9.65
N ASN A 34 -24.40 -7.33 -9.91
CA ASN A 34 -25.61 -6.63 -10.30
C ASN A 34 -25.26 -5.48 -11.25
N TYR A 35 -25.35 -5.75 -12.54
CA TYR A 35 -25.06 -4.78 -13.59
C TYR A 35 -25.91 -3.51 -13.48
N GLU A 36 -27.20 -3.63 -13.17
CA GLU A 36 -28.09 -2.47 -13.03
C GLU A 36 -27.70 -1.58 -11.84
N ALA A 37 -27.32 -2.19 -10.70
CA ALA A 37 -26.85 -1.43 -9.56
C ALA A 37 -25.51 -0.73 -9.84
N PHE A 38 -24.64 -1.35 -10.62
CA PHE A 38 -23.38 -0.76 -11.02
C PHE A 38 -23.56 0.36 -12.05
N ALA A 39 -24.33 0.10 -13.11
CA ALA A 39 -24.46 1.05 -14.23
C ALA A 39 -25.40 2.22 -13.93
N ARG A 40 -26.40 2.00 -13.10
CA ARG A 40 -27.45 2.98 -12.76
C ARG A 40 -27.92 2.80 -11.32
N PRO A 41 -27.08 3.15 -10.34
CA PRO A 41 -27.42 3.00 -8.94
C PRO A 41 -28.69 3.78 -8.63
N LYS A 42 -29.61 3.13 -7.95
CA LYS A 42 -30.82 3.75 -7.44
C LYS A 42 -30.66 4.02 -5.96
N LYS A 43 -31.19 5.15 -5.50
CA LYS A 43 -31.20 5.47 -4.07
C LYS A 43 -31.89 4.36 -3.29
N PRO A 44 -31.21 3.69 -2.33
CA PRO A 44 -31.82 2.65 -1.52
C PRO A 44 -32.94 3.22 -0.65
N GLN A 45 -34.01 2.44 -0.44
CA GLN A 45 -35.08 2.85 0.45
C GLN A 45 -34.55 2.98 1.89
N GLY A 46 -34.93 4.07 2.57
CA GLY A 46 -34.54 4.35 3.95
C GLY A 46 -33.07 4.75 4.14
N VAL A 47 -32.32 5.04 3.06
CA VAL A 47 -30.92 5.47 3.19
C VAL A 47 -30.78 6.81 3.92
N ASP A 48 -31.78 7.68 3.81
CA ASP A 48 -31.80 8.97 4.51
C ASP A 48 -31.97 8.85 6.04
N GLU A 49 -32.33 7.66 6.51
CA GLU A 49 -32.49 7.36 7.95
C GLU A 49 -31.27 6.63 8.51
N LYS A 50 -30.27 6.35 7.65
CA LYS A 50 -29.07 5.59 8.02
C LYS A 50 -27.89 6.53 8.23
N SER A 51 -27.01 6.13 9.16
CA SER A 51 -25.69 6.74 9.33
C SER A 51 -24.59 5.71 9.05
N ALA A 52 -23.43 6.17 8.65
CA ALA A 52 -22.25 5.34 8.44
C ALA A 52 -21.09 5.87 9.29
N TYR A 53 -20.52 4.98 10.10
CA TYR A 53 -19.32 5.24 10.88
C TYR A 53 -18.16 4.46 10.27
N ILE A 54 -17.15 5.17 9.81
CA ILE A 54 -16.00 4.60 9.08
C ILE A 54 -14.76 4.81 9.94
N VAL A 55 -14.13 3.70 10.34
CA VAL A 55 -12.97 3.71 11.22
C VAL A 55 -11.69 3.79 10.39
N GLY A 56 -10.95 4.87 10.60
CA GLY A 56 -9.78 5.26 9.83
C GLY A 56 -10.13 6.06 8.56
N SER A 57 -9.15 6.72 7.99
CA SER A 57 -9.29 7.51 6.76
C SER A 57 -8.32 7.09 5.66
N GLY A 58 -7.92 5.84 5.65
CA GLY A 58 -7.10 5.24 4.58
C GLY A 58 -7.89 5.12 3.26
N LEU A 59 -7.21 4.67 2.21
CA LEU A 59 -7.77 4.56 0.86
C LEU A 59 -9.10 3.77 0.82
N ALA A 60 -9.18 2.66 1.55
CA ALA A 60 -10.39 1.82 1.57
C ALA A 60 -11.57 2.53 2.28
N SER A 61 -11.30 3.22 3.37
CA SER A 61 -12.29 4.04 4.09
C SER A 61 -12.83 5.17 3.24
N LEU A 62 -11.94 5.94 2.63
CA LEU A 62 -12.34 7.06 1.77
C LEU A 62 -13.10 6.57 0.53
N ALA A 63 -12.68 5.45 -0.06
CA ALA A 63 -13.40 4.82 -1.16
C ALA A 63 -14.81 4.38 -0.73
N ALA A 64 -14.95 3.75 0.44
CA ALA A 64 -16.26 3.38 0.97
C ALA A 64 -17.17 4.60 1.15
N ALA A 65 -16.67 5.69 1.72
CA ALA A 65 -17.41 6.94 1.86
C ALA A 65 -17.82 7.51 0.50
N CYS A 66 -16.91 7.54 -0.48
CA CYS A 66 -17.22 8.00 -1.84
C CYS A 66 -18.31 7.15 -2.50
N PHE A 67 -18.28 5.83 -2.36
CA PHE A 67 -19.32 4.95 -2.90
C PHE A 67 -20.67 5.13 -2.17
N LEU A 68 -20.65 5.38 -0.85
CA LEU A 68 -21.88 5.70 -0.11
C LEU A 68 -22.50 6.99 -0.61
N VAL A 69 -21.72 8.03 -0.84
CA VAL A 69 -22.19 9.32 -1.42
C VAL A 69 -22.67 9.14 -2.85
N ARG A 70 -21.83 8.57 -3.72
CA ARG A 70 -22.06 8.52 -5.17
C ARG A 70 -23.14 7.51 -5.55
N ASP A 71 -23.01 6.28 -5.08
CA ASP A 71 -23.84 5.15 -5.50
C ASP A 71 -24.95 4.84 -4.49
N GLY A 72 -24.61 4.88 -3.19
CA GLY A 72 -25.58 4.74 -2.10
C GLY A 72 -26.50 5.94 -1.94
N GLN A 73 -26.11 7.11 -2.48
CA GLN A 73 -26.86 8.37 -2.36
C GLN A 73 -27.23 8.68 -0.92
N MET A 74 -26.33 8.32 0.00
CA MET A 74 -26.45 8.65 1.43
C MET A 74 -26.13 10.13 1.63
N PRO A 75 -26.88 10.87 2.46
CA PRO A 75 -26.52 12.23 2.81
C PRO A 75 -25.12 12.29 3.43
N GLY A 76 -24.30 13.26 3.00
CA GLY A 76 -22.91 13.34 3.45
C GLY A 76 -22.78 13.57 4.94
N ASP A 77 -23.65 14.39 5.53
CA ASP A 77 -23.74 14.67 6.97
C ASP A 77 -24.16 13.46 7.83
N HIS A 78 -24.55 12.35 7.19
CA HIS A 78 -24.77 11.05 7.83
C HIS A 78 -23.55 10.13 7.75
N ILE A 79 -22.46 10.55 7.17
CA ILE A 79 -21.24 9.76 7.03
C ILE A 79 -20.15 10.37 7.93
N HIS A 80 -19.68 9.59 8.90
CA HIS A 80 -18.70 10.01 9.90
C HIS A 80 -17.40 9.20 9.72
N ILE A 81 -16.31 9.87 9.43
CA ILE A 81 -14.97 9.26 9.31
C ILE A 81 -14.20 9.55 10.60
N LEU A 82 -13.87 8.49 11.35
CA LEU A 82 -13.19 8.55 12.64
C LEU A 82 -11.69 8.29 12.42
N GLU A 83 -10.86 9.32 12.48
CA GLU A 83 -9.42 9.23 12.21
C GLU A 83 -8.60 9.57 13.45
N ALA A 84 -7.69 8.69 13.81
CA ALA A 84 -6.84 8.86 14.99
C ALA A 84 -5.82 10.00 14.85
N MET A 85 -5.37 10.28 13.64
CA MET A 85 -4.42 11.34 13.33
C MET A 85 -5.12 12.67 13.01
N ASP A 86 -4.35 13.70 12.78
CA ASP A 86 -4.81 15.01 12.30
C ASP A 86 -4.78 15.13 10.76
N ILE A 87 -4.44 14.06 10.07
CA ILE A 87 -4.32 13.96 8.62
C ILE A 87 -4.98 12.68 8.11
N ALA A 88 -5.69 12.77 6.98
CA ALA A 88 -6.26 11.62 6.30
C ALA A 88 -5.21 10.87 5.47
N GLY A 89 -5.54 9.63 5.05
CA GLY A 89 -4.80 8.89 4.03
C GLY A 89 -4.19 7.58 4.48
N GLY A 90 -4.09 7.32 5.78
CA GLY A 90 -3.56 6.06 6.32
C GLY A 90 -2.16 5.75 5.79
N ALA A 91 -2.02 4.64 5.06
CA ALA A 91 -0.73 4.24 4.48
C ALA A 91 -0.32 5.02 3.22
N CYS A 92 -1.21 5.83 2.63
CA CYS A 92 -0.92 6.63 1.44
C CYS A 92 -0.25 7.94 1.83
N ASP A 93 1.03 7.88 2.06
CA ASP A 93 1.82 9.01 2.53
C ASP A 93 2.23 10.00 1.46
N GLY A 94 2.55 11.14 1.94
CA GLY A 94 3.19 12.24 1.27
C GLY A 94 3.54 13.30 2.31
N ILE A 95 4.38 12.95 3.30
CA ILE A 95 4.69 13.81 4.43
C ILE A 95 5.99 14.57 4.17
N TYR A 96 5.98 15.86 4.44
CA TYR A 96 7.16 16.69 4.55
C TYR A 96 7.34 17.16 6.00
N ASP A 97 8.50 16.89 6.55
CA ASP A 97 8.92 17.41 7.84
C ASP A 97 10.07 18.40 7.63
N ALA A 98 9.88 19.63 8.03
CA ALA A 98 10.85 20.71 7.80
C ALA A 98 12.23 20.44 8.44
N THR A 99 12.29 19.60 9.47
CA THR A 99 13.53 19.25 10.18
C THR A 99 14.19 18.00 9.68
N ARG A 100 13.43 17.07 9.05
CA ARG A 100 13.90 15.74 8.63
C ARG A 100 13.93 15.57 7.13
N GLY A 101 13.07 16.22 6.38
CA GLY A 101 12.93 16.09 4.94
C GLY A 101 11.65 15.36 4.52
N TYR A 102 11.61 14.87 3.30
CA TYR A 102 10.46 14.14 2.76
C TYR A 102 10.42 12.70 3.26
N VAL A 103 9.21 12.19 3.46
CA VAL A 103 8.97 10.84 3.95
C VAL A 103 8.04 10.08 3.02
N MET A 104 8.51 8.93 2.54
CA MET A 104 7.72 7.93 1.82
C MET A 104 7.89 6.58 2.51
N ARG A 105 6.80 5.85 2.77
CA ARG A 105 6.83 4.52 3.41
C ARG A 105 6.64 3.37 2.42
N GLY A 106 6.79 3.61 1.14
CA GLY A 106 6.68 2.58 0.12
C GLY A 106 6.81 3.12 -1.29
N GLY A 107 7.10 2.24 -2.25
CA GLY A 107 7.26 2.57 -3.67
C GLY A 107 5.96 2.99 -4.36
N ARG A 108 4.82 2.52 -3.87
CA ARG A 108 3.46 2.90 -4.30
C ARG A 108 3.19 2.69 -5.79
N GLU A 109 3.59 1.56 -6.30
CA GLU A 109 3.30 1.15 -7.67
C GLU A 109 1.80 0.91 -7.87
N MET A 110 1.33 1.25 -9.07
CA MET A 110 -0.05 1.05 -9.50
C MET A 110 -0.07 0.32 -10.84
N GLU A 111 -1.26 -0.10 -11.28
CA GLU A 111 -1.40 -0.82 -12.55
C GLU A 111 -2.83 -0.66 -13.13
N ASN A 112 -3.06 -1.17 -14.34
CA ASN A 112 -4.31 -0.94 -15.06
C ASN A 112 -5.53 -1.70 -14.52
N HIS A 113 -5.31 -2.77 -13.74
CA HIS A 113 -6.39 -3.64 -13.23
C HIS A 113 -6.84 -3.31 -11.80
N PHE A 114 -6.71 -2.07 -11.39
CA PHE A 114 -7.37 -1.54 -10.21
C PHE A 114 -8.77 -1.01 -10.54
N GLU A 115 -9.61 -1.86 -11.15
CA GLU A 115 -10.87 -1.47 -11.76
C GLU A 115 -11.81 -0.73 -10.81
N CYS A 116 -11.94 -1.17 -9.57
CA CYS A 116 -12.76 -0.48 -8.57
C CYS A 116 -12.23 0.93 -8.26
N LEU A 117 -10.90 1.07 -8.19
CA LEU A 117 -10.25 2.36 -7.97
C LEU A 117 -10.45 3.28 -9.17
N TRP A 118 -10.27 2.77 -10.40
CA TRP A 118 -10.48 3.55 -11.61
C TRP A 118 -11.95 3.93 -11.82
N ASP A 119 -12.90 3.04 -11.49
CA ASP A 119 -14.31 3.39 -11.48
C ASP A 119 -14.60 4.55 -10.52
N LEU A 120 -13.98 4.55 -9.34
CA LEU A 120 -14.12 5.65 -8.40
C LEU A 120 -13.50 6.94 -8.96
N PHE A 121 -12.25 6.89 -9.37
CA PHE A 121 -11.48 8.08 -9.76
C PHE A 121 -11.95 8.73 -11.07
N ARG A 122 -12.74 8.05 -11.92
CA ARG A 122 -13.40 8.70 -13.05
C ARG A 122 -14.46 9.73 -12.63
N SER A 123 -14.92 9.66 -11.37
CA SER A 123 -15.92 10.60 -10.82
C SER A 123 -15.34 11.59 -9.81
N ILE A 124 -14.10 11.42 -9.38
CA ILE A 124 -13.41 12.34 -8.46
C ILE A 124 -12.73 13.44 -9.29
N PRO A 125 -13.09 14.73 -9.08
CA PRO A 125 -12.45 15.84 -9.79
C PRO A 125 -10.96 15.95 -9.45
N SER A 126 -10.15 16.24 -10.46
CA SER A 126 -8.76 16.62 -10.24
C SER A 126 -8.65 17.95 -9.51
N ILE A 127 -7.69 18.03 -8.58
CA ILE A 127 -7.31 19.30 -7.94
C ILE A 127 -6.41 20.15 -8.86
N GLU A 128 -5.61 19.47 -9.67
CA GLU A 128 -4.57 20.11 -10.50
C GLU A 128 -5.13 20.68 -11.78
N THR A 129 -6.04 19.95 -12.42
CA THR A 129 -6.54 20.27 -13.74
C THR A 129 -8.07 20.45 -13.72
N PRO A 130 -8.57 21.70 -13.78
CA PRO A 130 -10.01 21.95 -13.77
C PRO A 130 -10.74 21.23 -14.92
N GLY A 131 -11.87 20.61 -14.59
CA GLY A 131 -12.76 20.00 -15.58
C GLY A 131 -12.38 18.59 -16.04
N VAL A 132 -11.34 17.99 -15.44
CA VAL A 132 -10.98 16.58 -15.66
C VAL A 132 -11.03 15.79 -14.36
N SER A 133 -11.10 14.46 -14.48
CA SER A 133 -11.05 13.56 -13.31
C SER A 133 -9.61 13.21 -12.93
N VAL A 134 -9.44 12.68 -11.74
CA VAL A 134 -8.15 12.08 -11.29
C VAL A 134 -7.74 10.96 -12.24
N LEU A 135 -8.69 10.15 -12.74
CA LEU A 135 -8.41 9.10 -13.71
C LEU A 135 -7.89 9.65 -15.04
N ASP A 136 -8.43 10.78 -15.52
CA ASP A 136 -7.96 11.42 -16.76
C ASP A 136 -6.51 11.86 -16.63
N GLU A 137 -6.14 12.52 -15.53
CA GLU A 137 -4.75 12.91 -15.26
C GLU A 137 -3.80 11.72 -15.23
N TYR A 138 -4.18 10.68 -14.50
CA TYR A 138 -3.40 9.45 -14.39
C TYR A 138 -3.23 8.78 -15.77
N TYR A 139 -4.31 8.68 -16.55
CA TYR A 139 -4.29 8.07 -17.87
C TYR A 139 -3.34 8.80 -18.82
N TRP A 140 -3.49 10.12 -18.93
CA TRP A 140 -2.69 10.92 -19.87
C TRP A 140 -1.22 10.96 -19.46
N LEU A 141 -0.92 11.12 -18.19
CA LEU A 141 0.46 11.09 -17.69
C LEU A 141 1.19 9.80 -18.10
N ASN A 142 0.56 8.65 -17.84
CA ASN A 142 1.18 7.35 -18.13
C ASN A 142 1.16 6.98 -19.62
N LYS A 143 0.32 7.64 -20.43
CA LYS A 143 0.32 7.50 -21.87
C LYS A 143 1.41 8.35 -22.54
N GLU A 144 1.63 9.57 -22.07
CA GLU A 144 2.62 10.50 -22.62
C GLU A 144 4.04 10.15 -22.21
N ASP A 145 4.21 9.56 -21.01
CA ASP A 145 5.48 9.11 -20.49
C ASP A 145 5.34 7.66 -19.95
N PRO A 146 5.31 6.64 -20.84
CA PRO A 146 5.15 5.24 -20.45
C PRO A 146 6.24 4.79 -19.51
N ASN A 147 5.86 4.02 -18.50
CA ASN A 147 6.79 3.50 -17.52
C ASN A 147 7.67 2.39 -18.11
N TYR A 148 8.96 2.43 -17.79
CA TYR A 148 9.92 1.42 -18.23
C TYR A 148 11.23 1.50 -17.41
N SER A 149 11.70 0.37 -16.91
CA SER A 149 13.01 0.27 -16.26
C SER A 149 14.11 -0.04 -17.28
N LEU A 150 15.25 0.63 -17.16
CA LEU A 150 16.47 0.35 -17.96
C LEU A 150 17.48 -0.48 -17.20
N CYS A 151 17.39 -0.54 -15.87
CA CYS A 151 18.22 -1.38 -15.02
C CYS A 151 17.37 -1.93 -13.89
N ARG A 152 17.17 -3.25 -13.86
CA ARG A 152 16.33 -3.92 -12.86
C ARG A 152 17.12 -4.36 -11.64
N ALA A 153 18.38 -4.70 -11.83
CA ALA A 153 19.27 -5.14 -10.77
C ALA A 153 20.72 -4.70 -11.02
N THR A 154 21.43 -4.42 -9.94
CA THR A 154 22.85 -4.09 -9.95
C THR A 154 23.65 -5.09 -9.11
N GLU A 155 24.94 -5.16 -9.40
CA GLU A 155 25.95 -5.89 -8.64
C GLU A 155 27.26 -5.11 -8.59
N LYS A 156 28.22 -5.54 -7.77
CA LYS A 156 29.59 -4.99 -7.76
C LYS A 156 29.63 -3.46 -7.77
N GLN A 157 28.92 -2.85 -6.80
CA GLN A 157 28.84 -1.41 -6.64
C GLN A 157 28.27 -0.70 -7.89
N GLY A 158 27.01 -0.94 -8.17
CA GLY A 158 26.25 -0.20 -9.18
C GLY A 158 26.43 -0.65 -10.64
N LYS A 159 27.15 -1.74 -10.89
CA LYS A 159 27.21 -2.31 -12.25
C LYS A 159 25.89 -3.01 -12.57
N ASP A 160 25.42 -2.84 -13.80
CA ASP A 160 24.26 -3.57 -14.28
C ASP A 160 24.52 -5.09 -14.18
N ALA A 161 23.64 -5.80 -13.52
CA ALA A 161 23.74 -7.24 -13.32
C ALA A 161 23.42 -8.04 -14.60
N HIS A 162 22.99 -7.37 -15.68
CA HIS A 162 22.66 -7.96 -16.98
C HIS A 162 21.71 -9.16 -16.89
N THR A 163 20.65 -9.01 -16.13
CA THR A 163 19.65 -10.05 -15.96
C THR A 163 18.85 -10.37 -17.24
N ASP A 164 19.05 -9.59 -18.30
CA ASP A 164 18.51 -9.74 -19.67
C ASP A 164 16.98 -9.94 -19.73
N GLY A 165 16.26 -9.53 -18.70
CA GLY A 165 14.82 -9.72 -18.61
C GLY A 165 14.39 -11.18 -18.48
N LYS A 166 15.28 -12.10 -18.15
CA LYS A 166 15.00 -13.53 -18.00
C LYS A 166 14.71 -13.87 -16.56
N PHE A 167 13.84 -14.83 -16.35
CA PHE A 167 13.53 -15.36 -15.01
C PHE A 167 14.54 -16.40 -14.53
N ASN A 168 15.27 -17.04 -15.43
CA ASN A 168 16.19 -18.14 -15.13
C ASN A 168 15.58 -19.26 -14.26
N LEU A 169 14.28 -19.48 -14.43
CA LEU A 169 13.57 -20.58 -13.79
C LEU A 169 13.85 -21.90 -14.53
N SER A 170 14.18 -22.93 -13.78
CA SER A 170 14.24 -24.30 -14.31
C SER A 170 12.83 -24.80 -14.67
N GLN A 171 12.76 -25.88 -15.46
CA GLN A 171 11.49 -26.54 -15.74
C GLN A 171 10.83 -27.05 -14.45
N LYS A 172 11.61 -27.51 -13.48
CA LYS A 172 11.16 -27.93 -12.16
C LYS A 172 10.55 -26.74 -11.40
N GLY A 173 11.26 -25.60 -11.32
CA GLY A 173 10.75 -24.40 -10.68
C GLY A 173 9.44 -23.88 -11.29
N CYS A 174 9.31 -23.92 -12.61
CA CYS A 174 8.03 -23.62 -13.27
C CYS A 174 6.90 -24.56 -12.83
N MET A 175 7.18 -25.85 -12.70
CA MET A 175 6.18 -26.83 -12.24
C MET A 175 5.80 -26.61 -10.76
N GLU A 176 6.73 -26.22 -9.92
CA GLU A 176 6.47 -25.90 -8.51
C GLU A 176 5.56 -24.68 -8.36
N ILE A 177 5.80 -23.61 -9.14
CA ILE A 177 4.91 -22.45 -9.20
C ILE A 177 3.50 -22.85 -9.66
N MET A 178 3.40 -23.67 -10.70
CA MET A 178 2.10 -24.18 -11.16
C MET A 178 1.42 -25.03 -10.09
N LYS A 179 2.18 -25.88 -9.37
CA LYS A 179 1.66 -26.69 -8.27
C LYS A 179 1.11 -25.80 -7.15
N LEU A 180 1.86 -24.75 -6.73
CA LEU A 180 1.37 -23.80 -5.74
C LEU A 180 0.05 -23.17 -6.18
N PHE A 181 -0.03 -22.72 -7.44
CA PHE A 181 -1.24 -22.10 -7.99
C PHE A 181 -2.46 -23.03 -7.95
N MET A 182 -2.25 -24.34 -8.16
CA MET A 182 -3.31 -25.36 -8.17
C MET A 182 -3.59 -25.97 -6.79
N THR A 183 -2.74 -25.78 -5.80
CA THR A 183 -2.93 -26.30 -4.44
C THR A 183 -4.12 -25.60 -3.78
N LYS A 184 -4.93 -26.31 -3.03
CA LYS A 184 -6.05 -25.73 -2.30
C LYS A 184 -5.56 -24.82 -1.18
N ASP A 185 -6.33 -23.79 -0.87
CA ASP A 185 -5.96 -22.82 0.16
C ASP A 185 -5.78 -23.48 1.54
N GLU A 186 -6.64 -24.45 1.87
CA GLU A 186 -6.56 -25.16 3.14
C GLU A 186 -5.28 -25.96 3.32
N ASP A 187 -4.70 -26.46 2.24
CA ASP A 187 -3.45 -27.22 2.25
C ASP A 187 -2.21 -26.30 2.43
N LEU A 188 -2.42 -24.97 2.41
CA LEU A 188 -1.39 -23.94 2.52
C LEU A 188 -1.44 -23.15 3.83
N TYR A 189 -2.46 -23.34 4.68
CA TYR A 189 -2.65 -22.49 5.88
C TYR A 189 -1.46 -22.47 6.85
N ASP A 190 -0.72 -23.57 6.94
CA ASP A 190 0.44 -23.70 7.82
C ASP A 190 1.75 -23.88 7.03
N LYS A 191 1.78 -23.52 5.75
CA LYS A 191 2.94 -23.63 4.88
C LYS A 191 3.61 -22.27 4.69
N THR A 192 4.95 -22.31 4.74
CA THR A 192 5.80 -21.20 4.30
C THR A 192 6.17 -21.38 2.83
N ILE A 193 6.72 -20.32 2.23
CA ILE A 193 7.22 -20.35 0.84
C ILE A 193 8.34 -21.39 0.71
N GLU A 194 9.22 -21.50 1.70
CA GLU A 194 10.31 -22.50 1.73
C GLU A 194 9.82 -23.97 1.90
N ASP A 195 8.58 -24.17 2.37
CA ASP A 195 7.97 -25.52 2.40
C ASP A 195 7.45 -25.99 1.05
N VAL A 196 7.31 -25.09 0.08
CA VAL A 196 6.65 -25.38 -1.21
C VAL A 196 7.56 -25.27 -2.42
N PHE A 197 8.71 -24.63 -2.27
CA PHE A 197 9.72 -24.47 -3.33
C PHE A 197 11.07 -25.04 -2.93
N ASP A 198 11.79 -25.55 -3.93
CA ASP A 198 13.17 -25.98 -3.80
C ASP A 198 14.14 -24.81 -4.09
N ASP A 199 15.42 -24.97 -3.72
CA ASP A 199 16.50 -23.98 -3.86
C ASP A 199 16.59 -23.40 -5.29
N GLU A 200 16.28 -24.19 -6.33
CA GLU A 200 16.32 -23.74 -7.72
C GLU A 200 15.38 -22.54 -8.01
N VAL A 201 14.28 -22.40 -7.26
CA VAL A 201 13.38 -21.24 -7.37
C VAL A 201 14.03 -20.04 -6.70
N PHE A 202 14.63 -20.24 -5.53
CA PHE A 202 15.26 -19.17 -4.75
C PHE A 202 16.52 -18.60 -5.41
N ASP A 203 17.23 -19.41 -6.16
CA ASP A 203 18.41 -19.00 -6.94
C ASP A 203 18.06 -18.32 -8.27
N SER A 204 16.78 -18.28 -8.63
CA SER A 204 16.33 -17.71 -9.90
C SER A 204 16.22 -16.17 -9.88
N THR A 205 16.39 -15.56 -11.04
CA THR A 205 16.10 -14.13 -11.23
C THR A 205 14.61 -13.81 -11.03
N PHE A 206 13.74 -14.79 -11.28
CA PHE A 206 12.33 -14.66 -10.96
C PHE A 206 12.11 -14.37 -9.48
N TRP A 207 12.76 -15.14 -8.58
CA TRP A 207 12.65 -14.92 -7.13
C TRP A 207 13.20 -13.55 -6.72
N LEU A 208 14.34 -13.15 -7.27
CA LEU A 208 14.88 -11.80 -7.02
C LEU A 208 13.85 -10.73 -7.38
N TYR A 209 13.23 -10.82 -8.56
CA TYR A 209 12.24 -9.83 -9.00
C TYR A 209 10.97 -9.87 -8.15
N TRP A 210 10.47 -11.06 -7.84
CA TRP A 210 9.26 -11.25 -7.07
C TRP A 210 9.40 -10.75 -5.64
N ARG A 211 10.45 -11.22 -4.95
CA ARG A 211 10.67 -10.86 -3.55
C ARG A 211 10.96 -9.38 -3.35
N THR A 212 11.69 -8.74 -4.25
CA THR A 212 11.97 -7.31 -4.16
C THR A 212 10.78 -6.44 -4.57
N MET A 213 9.89 -6.94 -5.44
CA MET A 213 8.66 -6.22 -5.81
C MET A 213 7.63 -6.21 -4.68
N PHE A 214 7.47 -7.34 -4.00
CA PHE A 214 6.40 -7.56 -3.03
C PHE A 214 6.88 -7.72 -1.58
N ALA A 215 8.15 -7.53 -1.31
CA ALA A 215 8.80 -7.68 0.00
C ALA A 215 8.62 -9.08 0.62
N PHE A 216 8.70 -10.15 -0.19
CA PHE A 216 8.62 -11.52 0.30
C PHE A 216 9.94 -12.04 0.82
N GLU A 217 9.89 -12.75 1.94
CA GLU A 217 10.95 -13.61 2.42
C GLU A 217 10.53 -15.09 2.36
N ASN A 218 11.51 -16.01 2.42
CA ASN A 218 11.24 -17.44 2.24
C ASN A 218 10.32 -18.02 3.33
N TRP A 219 10.35 -17.44 4.53
CA TRP A 219 9.52 -17.85 5.66
C TRP A 219 8.08 -17.31 5.63
N HIS A 220 7.74 -16.41 4.70
CA HIS A 220 6.41 -15.87 4.56
C HIS A 220 5.41 -16.95 4.12
N SER A 221 4.11 -16.64 4.25
CA SER A 221 3.02 -17.56 3.94
C SER A 221 3.00 -17.97 2.46
N ALA A 222 2.98 -19.28 2.20
CA ALA A 222 2.77 -19.82 0.85
C ALA A 222 1.37 -19.49 0.30
N LEU A 223 0.36 -19.40 1.18
CA LEU A 223 -0.98 -18.95 0.78
C LEU A 223 -0.97 -17.51 0.30
N GLU A 224 -0.33 -16.62 1.04
CA GLU A 224 -0.21 -15.20 0.65
C GLU A 224 0.49 -15.07 -0.70
N MET A 225 1.60 -15.77 -0.90
CA MET A 225 2.28 -15.79 -2.19
C MET A 225 1.36 -16.30 -3.32
N LYS A 226 0.57 -17.35 -3.08
CA LYS A 226 -0.43 -17.81 -4.05
C LYS A 226 -1.46 -16.76 -4.40
N LEU A 227 -1.98 -16.03 -3.41
CA LEU A 227 -2.96 -14.95 -3.62
C LEU A 227 -2.36 -13.80 -4.44
N TYR A 228 -1.09 -13.45 -4.21
CA TYR A 228 -0.35 -12.50 -5.04
C TYR A 228 -0.17 -13.01 -6.47
N PHE A 229 0.16 -14.28 -6.68
CA PHE A 229 0.19 -14.86 -8.02
C PHE A 229 -1.16 -14.75 -8.73
N GLN A 230 -2.24 -15.10 -8.06
CA GLN A 230 -3.58 -14.99 -8.63
C GLN A 230 -3.93 -13.55 -9.00
N ARG A 231 -3.51 -12.59 -8.17
CA ARG A 231 -3.77 -11.17 -8.39
C ARG A 231 -2.93 -10.58 -9.52
N PHE A 232 -1.67 -10.99 -9.65
CA PHE A 232 -0.69 -10.34 -10.54
C PHE A 232 -0.21 -11.21 -11.70
N ILE A 233 -0.81 -12.38 -11.95
CA ILE A 233 -0.36 -13.31 -12.99
C ILE A 233 -0.28 -12.68 -14.38
N HIS A 234 -1.20 -11.78 -14.68
CA HIS A 234 -1.23 -11.06 -15.97
C HIS A 234 -0.09 -10.04 -16.15
N HIS A 235 0.65 -9.74 -15.07
CA HIS A 235 1.79 -8.82 -15.08
C HIS A 235 3.15 -9.51 -14.92
N ILE A 236 3.19 -10.82 -14.74
CA ILE A 236 4.46 -11.55 -14.53
C ILE A 236 5.47 -11.26 -15.64
N ALA A 237 5.02 -11.21 -16.89
CA ALA A 237 5.89 -10.92 -18.02
C ALA A 237 6.53 -9.52 -17.97
N GLY A 238 5.93 -8.58 -17.26
CA GLY A 238 6.43 -7.22 -17.08
C GLY A 238 7.28 -6.99 -15.83
N LEU A 239 7.56 -8.02 -15.02
CA LEU A 239 8.42 -7.91 -13.85
C LEU A 239 9.87 -7.50 -14.16
N PRO A 240 10.47 -7.92 -15.30
CA PRO A 240 11.83 -7.54 -15.62
C PRO A 240 12.02 -6.06 -15.95
N ASP A 241 11.02 -5.41 -16.56
CA ASP A 241 11.14 -4.04 -17.06
C ASP A 241 10.11 -3.05 -16.46
N PHE A 242 9.23 -3.54 -15.61
CA PHE A 242 8.18 -2.73 -14.97
C PHE A 242 7.24 -1.97 -15.93
N SER A 243 7.16 -2.38 -17.20
CA SER A 243 6.30 -1.71 -18.19
C SER A 243 4.80 -1.75 -17.83
N ALA A 244 4.39 -2.75 -17.02
CA ALA A 244 3.03 -2.85 -16.51
C ALA A 244 2.71 -1.81 -15.43
N LEU A 245 3.71 -1.32 -14.70
CA LEU A 245 3.52 -0.39 -13.60
C LEU A 245 3.16 1.01 -14.10
N LYS A 246 2.37 1.70 -13.27
CA LYS A 246 1.94 3.07 -13.48
C LYS A 246 2.11 3.86 -12.19
N PHE A 247 2.25 5.16 -12.33
CA PHE A 247 2.45 6.05 -11.21
C PHE A 247 1.57 7.29 -11.33
N THR A 248 1.25 7.89 -10.20
CA THR A 248 0.62 9.21 -10.11
C THR A 248 1.63 10.32 -10.39
N LYS A 249 1.14 11.54 -10.59
CA LYS A 249 1.99 12.71 -10.85
C LYS A 249 2.86 13.06 -9.65
N TYR A 250 2.22 13.17 -8.50
CA TYR A 250 2.86 13.37 -7.19
C TYR A 250 2.77 12.08 -6.37
N ASN A 251 3.15 12.12 -5.11
CA ASN A 251 2.86 11.05 -4.16
C ASN A 251 1.34 10.78 -4.08
N GLN A 252 0.96 9.66 -3.51
CA GLN A 252 -0.45 9.24 -3.50
C GLN A 252 -1.32 10.07 -2.56
N TYR A 253 -0.74 10.68 -1.54
CA TYR A 253 -1.50 11.59 -0.69
C TYR A 253 -2.03 12.77 -1.52
N GLU A 254 -1.16 13.46 -2.24
CA GLU A 254 -1.52 14.63 -3.04
C GLU A 254 -2.34 14.29 -4.29
N SER A 255 -2.07 13.13 -4.90
CA SER A 255 -2.72 12.75 -6.17
C SER A 255 -4.04 12.01 -6.00
N LEU A 256 -4.25 11.30 -4.88
CA LEU A 256 -5.43 10.45 -4.67
C LEU A 256 -6.21 10.84 -3.41
N ILE A 257 -5.52 10.96 -2.27
CA ILE A 257 -6.19 11.17 -0.97
C ILE A 257 -6.84 12.54 -0.90
N LEU A 258 -6.09 13.60 -1.19
CA LEU A 258 -6.62 14.97 -1.15
C LEU A 258 -7.81 15.20 -2.09
N PRO A 259 -7.80 14.69 -3.34
CA PRO A 259 -8.99 14.78 -4.20
C PRO A 259 -10.22 14.09 -3.62
N MET A 260 -10.07 12.88 -3.04
CA MET A 260 -11.18 12.19 -2.38
C MET A 260 -11.67 12.94 -1.15
N GLN A 261 -10.76 13.42 -0.31
CA GLN A 261 -11.13 14.20 0.87
C GLN A 261 -11.95 15.43 0.48
N ARG A 262 -11.50 16.21 -0.50
CA ARG A 262 -12.26 17.37 -1.00
C ARG A 262 -13.63 17.01 -1.53
N TYR A 263 -13.72 15.95 -2.34
CA TYR A 263 -14.99 15.45 -2.85
C TYR A 263 -15.96 15.10 -1.72
N LEU A 264 -15.47 14.48 -0.66
CA LEU A 264 -16.28 14.10 0.50
C LEU A 264 -16.67 15.31 1.36
N GLU A 265 -15.75 16.26 1.59
CA GLU A 265 -16.02 17.51 2.29
C GLU A 265 -17.08 18.34 1.56
N GLU A 266 -17.00 18.45 0.23
CA GLU A 266 -18.01 19.12 -0.60
C GLU A 266 -19.38 18.42 -0.55
N ALA A 267 -19.40 17.11 -0.34
CA ALA A 267 -20.62 16.35 -0.12
C ALA A 267 -21.18 16.47 1.32
N GLY A 268 -20.44 17.12 2.23
CA GLY A 268 -20.83 17.32 3.62
C GLY A 268 -20.44 16.18 4.58
N VAL A 269 -19.53 15.31 4.20
CA VAL A 269 -19.04 14.22 5.07
C VAL A 269 -18.27 14.78 6.27
N ASP A 270 -18.56 14.24 7.44
CA ASP A 270 -18.00 14.64 8.73
C ASP A 270 -16.67 13.91 9.00
N PHE A 271 -15.56 14.64 8.95
CA PHE A 271 -14.22 14.14 9.30
C PHE A 271 -13.90 14.46 10.77
N GLN A 272 -13.85 13.45 11.61
CA GLN A 272 -13.51 13.54 13.02
C GLN A 272 -12.06 13.11 13.24
N PHE A 273 -11.13 14.06 13.07
CA PHE A 273 -9.71 13.86 13.36
C PHE A 273 -9.42 13.80 14.86
N ASN A 274 -8.26 13.22 15.23
CA ASN A 274 -7.86 12.98 16.62
C ASN A 274 -8.88 12.14 17.39
N THR A 275 -9.52 11.20 16.69
CA THR A 275 -10.52 10.27 17.21
C THR A 275 -10.04 8.83 17.02
N GLU A 276 -9.39 8.28 18.04
CA GLU A 276 -8.88 6.91 18.04
C GLU A 276 -10.00 5.94 18.44
N VAL A 277 -10.47 5.11 17.53
CA VAL A 277 -11.38 4.02 17.85
C VAL A 277 -10.62 2.88 18.52
N THR A 278 -10.98 2.56 19.75
CA THR A 278 -10.30 1.56 20.57
C THR A 278 -11.02 0.21 20.58
N ASN A 279 -12.32 0.19 20.31
CA ASN A 279 -13.10 -1.03 20.24
C ASN A 279 -14.41 -0.81 19.48
N VAL A 280 -14.98 -1.91 18.97
CA VAL A 280 -16.37 -2.00 18.51
C VAL A 280 -17.01 -3.14 19.29
N ILE A 281 -18.03 -2.83 20.09
CA ILE A 281 -18.73 -3.81 20.90
C ILE A 281 -19.86 -4.44 20.09
N PHE A 282 -19.92 -5.76 20.12
CA PHE A 282 -20.91 -6.55 19.39
C PHE A 282 -21.88 -7.29 20.32
N GLU A 283 -23.13 -7.33 19.92
CA GLU A 283 -24.08 -8.34 20.36
C GLU A 283 -23.98 -9.55 19.42
N ILE A 284 -23.64 -10.71 19.98
CA ILE A 284 -23.46 -11.93 19.20
C ILE A 284 -24.57 -12.91 19.60
N LYS A 285 -25.49 -13.16 18.66
CA LYS A 285 -26.64 -14.03 18.87
C LYS A 285 -26.95 -14.83 17.61
N ASP A 286 -27.13 -16.14 17.77
CA ASP A 286 -27.49 -17.08 16.68
C ASP A 286 -26.55 -16.95 15.45
N GLY A 287 -25.23 -16.74 15.71
CA GLY A 287 -24.22 -16.56 14.67
C GLY A 287 -24.24 -15.19 13.97
N LYS A 288 -25.16 -14.30 14.35
CA LYS A 288 -25.17 -12.90 13.88
C LYS A 288 -24.34 -12.04 14.80
N LYS A 289 -23.57 -11.12 14.21
CA LYS A 289 -22.77 -10.12 14.89
C LYS A 289 -23.35 -8.75 14.57
N VAL A 290 -23.82 -8.04 15.57
CA VAL A 290 -24.42 -6.72 15.43
C VAL A 290 -23.64 -5.74 16.28
N ALA A 291 -23.00 -4.74 15.64
CA ALA A 291 -22.30 -3.68 16.34
C ALA A 291 -23.30 -2.85 17.19
N LYS A 292 -22.94 -2.58 18.44
CA LYS A 292 -23.77 -1.85 19.41
C LYS A 292 -23.17 -0.55 19.89
N THR A 293 -21.84 -0.51 19.98
CA THR A 293 -21.13 0.67 20.47
C THR A 293 -19.76 0.76 19.81
N ILE A 294 -19.38 1.96 19.42
CA ILE A 294 -17.99 2.27 19.07
C ILE A 294 -17.39 2.97 20.29
N GLU A 295 -16.34 2.39 20.85
CA GLU A 295 -15.55 3.02 21.92
C GLU A 295 -14.37 3.76 21.27
N CYS A 296 -14.18 5.02 21.62
CA CYS A 296 -13.14 5.86 21.05
C CYS A 296 -12.54 6.81 22.08
N LYS A 297 -11.39 7.38 21.73
CA LYS A 297 -10.74 8.48 22.45
C LYS A 297 -10.72 9.70 21.54
N VAL A 298 -11.49 10.71 21.89
CA VAL A 298 -11.51 12.00 21.19
C VAL A 298 -10.53 12.94 21.89
N LYS A 299 -9.44 13.30 21.21
CA LYS A 299 -8.36 14.12 21.82
C LYS A 299 -7.89 13.56 23.17
N GLY A 300 -7.84 12.24 23.30
CA GLY A 300 -7.42 11.54 24.51
C GLY A 300 -8.51 11.32 25.58
N VAL A 301 -9.73 11.81 25.38
CA VAL A 301 -10.88 11.59 26.27
C VAL A 301 -11.72 10.41 25.79
N GLU A 302 -12.00 9.47 26.67
CA GLU A 302 -12.83 8.30 26.34
C GLU A 302 -14.29 8.72 26.08
N GLU A 303 -14.82 8.27 24.96
CA GLU A 303 -16.18 8.49 24.51
C GLU A 303 -16.77 7.20 23.91
N GLY A 304 -18.10 7.14 23.82
CA GLY A 304 -18.82 6.00 23.23
C GLY A 304 -19.92 6.47 22.30
N ILE A 305 -19.97 5.91 21.10
CA ILE A 305 -21.04 6.13 20.13
C ILE A 305 -21.97 4.93 20.20
N THR A 306 -23.20 5.17 20.67
CA THR A 306 -24.24 4.13 20.70
C THR A 306 -24.82 3.96 19.31
N LEU A 307 -24.86 2.72 18.83
CA LEU A 307 -25.34 2.37 17.50
C LEU A 307 -26.78 1.82 17.55
N THR A 308 -27.50 2.07 16.49
CA THR A 308 -28.85 1.56 16.23
C THR A 308 -28.82 0.55 15.07
N GLU A 309 -29.96 -0.05 14.74
CA GLU A 309 -30.07 -0.93 13.56
C GLU A 309 -30.00 -0.19 12.21
N ASN A 310 -30.08 1.14 12.24
CA ASN A 310 -29.94 2.00 11.07
C ASN A 310 -28.48 2.41 10.80
N ASP A 311 -27.55 2.08 11.70
CA ASP A 311 -26.17 2.49 11.59
C ASP A 311 -25.33 1.40 10.89
N LEU A 312 -24.42 1.84 10.01
CA LEU A 312 -23.44 1.01 9.34
C LEU A 312 -22.06 1.29 9.94
N VAL A 313 -21.28 0.24 10.18
CA VAL A 313 -19.92 0.38 10.68
C VAL A 313 -18.95 -0.27 9.72
N PHE A 314 -17.95 0.49 9.26
CA PHE A 314 -16.87 0.02 8.41
C PHE A 314 -15.55 0.07 9.19
N VAL A 315 -14.92 -1.06 9.40
CA VAL A 315 -13.61 -1.16 10.04
C VAL A 315 -12.61 -1.60 8.99
N THR A 316 -11.80 -0.68 8.50
CA THR A 316 -10.86 -0.93 7.38
C THR A 316 -9.41 -0.71 7.76
N ASN A 317 -9.15 -0.29 8.97
CA ASN A 317 -7.81 -0.01 9.46
C ASN A 317 -7.02 -1.28 9.73
N GLY A 318 -5.71 -1.13 9.85
CA GLY A 318 -4.74 -2.22 9.93
C GLY A 318 -3.90 -2.27 8.65
N SER A 319 -2.72 -1.72 8.70
CA SER A 319 -1.80 -1.60 7.59
C SER A 319 -0.43 -2.11 8.01
N CYS A 320 0.36 -2.58 7.05
CA CYS A 320 1.76 -2.88 7.27
C CYS A 320 2.60 -1.66 7.70
N THR A 321 2.11 -0.44 7.45
CA THR A 321 2.77 0.80 7.92
C THR A 321 2.32 1.24 9.31
N GLU A 322 1.43 0.49 9.95
CA GLU A 322 0.95 0.82 11.29
C GLU A 322 2.07 0.70 12.33
N GLY A 323 2.11 1.62 13.28
CA GLY A 323 3.17 1.65 14.28
C GLY A 323 4.54 2.08 13.75
N THR A 324 4.63 2.68 12.56
CA THR A 324 5.88 3.19 11.99
C THR A 324 6.63 4.08 12.97
N ILE A 325 7.92 3.81 13.13
CA ILE A 325 8.86 4.60 13.92
C ILE A 325 9.81 5.31 12.97
N TYR A 326 10.00 6.61 13.19
CA TYR A 326 10.84 7.45 12.35
C TYR A 326 12.16 7.75 13.05
N GLY A 327 13.26 7.62 12.30
CA GLY A 327 14.53 8.20 12.63
C GLY A 327 14.73 9.56 11.97
N ASP A 328 15.96 10.00 11.93
CA ASP A 328 16.42 11.18 11.20
C ASP A 328 17.87 10.99 10.71
N GLN A 329 18.47 12.05 10.17
CA GLN A 329 19.84 12.03 9.66
C GLN A 329 20.85 11.45 10.68
N ASN A 330 20.63 11.69 11.97
CA ASN A 330 21.58 11.38 13.04
C ASN A 330 21.09 10.32 14.03
N HIS A 331 19.84 9.90 13.92
CA HIS A 331 19.24 8.92 14.83
C HIS A 331 18.57 7.79 14.07
N ALA A 332 18.82 6.58 14.52
CA ALA A 332 18.10 5.40 14.04
C ALA A 332 16.63 5.43 14.48
N PRO A 333 15.70 4.80 13.75
CA PRO A 333 14.29 4.75 14.12
C PRO A 333 14.04 3.95 15.39
N ASN A 334 14.96 3.08 15.74
CA ASN A 334 14.84 2.15 16.86
C ASN A 334 15.61 2.61 18.12
N GLY A 335 15.64 3.93 18.39
CA GLY A 335 16.04 4.38 19.72
C GLY A 335 15.21 3.65 20.79
N ASP A 336 15.45 3.87 22.09
CA ASP A 336 14.77 3.26 23.24
C ASP A 336 13.21 3.39 23.26
N ALA A 337 12.60 3.71 22.13
CA ALA A 337 11.15 3.79 21.97
C ALA A 337 10.56 2.37 22.01
N GLU A 338 9.80 2.05 23.05
CA GLU A 338 8.89 0.92 23.04
C GLU A 338 8.12 0.96 21.72
N VAL A 339 8.23 -0.09 20.91
CA VAL A 339 7.41 -0.28 19.72
C VAL A 339 5.96 -0.21 20.17
N ARG A 340 5.33 0.89 19.90
CA ARG A 340 3.95 1.11 20.30
C ARG A 340 3.09 0.07 19.62
N THR A 341 2.43 -0.76 20.42
CA THR A 341 1.31 -1.54 19.93
C THR A 341 0.32 -0.53 19.38
N SER A 342 0.15 -0.51 18.07
CA SER A 342 -0.60 0.52 17.42
C SER A 342 -2.08 0.46 17.72
N GLY A 343 -2.76 1.58 17.63
CA GLY A 343 -4.20 1.70 17.82
C GLY A 343 -4.99 0.72 16.94
N CYS A 344 -4.60 0.55 15.68
CA CYS A 344 -5.24 -0.40 14.75
C CYS A 344 -5.20 -1.84 15.22
N TRP A 345 -4.06 -2.35 15.60
CA TRP A 345 -3.93 -3.73 16.05
C TRP A 345 -4.57 -3.96 17.41
N ASN A 346 -4.57 -2.95 18.30
CA ASN A 346 -5.30 -3.00 19.57
C ASN A 346 -6.81 -3.09 19.35
N LEU A 347 -7.35 -2.32 18.39
CA LEU A 347 -8.76 -2.43 17.99
C LEU A 347 -9.10 -3.85 17.54
N TRP A 348 -8.32 -4.41 16.61
CA TRP A 348 -8.56 -5.78 16.12
C TRP A 348 -8.43 -6.83 17.21
N LYS A 349 -7.46 -6.71 18.13
CA LYS A 349 -7.33 -7.58 19.31
C LYS A 349 -8.54 -7.47 20.24
N ASN A 350 -9.07 -6.27 20.45
CA ASN A 350 -10.25 -6.07 21.28
C ASN A 350 -11.51 -6.65 20.63
N ILE A 351 -11.68 -6.49 19.33
CA ILE A 351 -12.76 -7.12 18.58
C ILE A 351 -12.66 -8.65 18.66
N ALA A 352 -11.45 -9.21 18.41
CA ALA A 352 -11.25 -10.66 18.41
C ALA A 352 -11.49 -11.33 19.77
N LYS A 353 -11.30 -10.63 20.89
CA LYS A 353 -11.59 -11.14 22.24
C LYS A 353 -13.07 -11.45 22.44
N GLN A 354 -13.98 -10.85 21.66
CA GLN A 354 -15.42 -11.02 21.84
C GLN A 354 -15.96 -12.31 21.24
N ASP A 355 -15.35 -12.79 20.15
CA ASP A 355 -15.73 -14.06 19.51
C ASP A 355 -14.59 -14.59 18.62
N PRO A 356 -14.24 -15.88 18.68
CA PRO A 356 -13.16 -16.47 17.89
C PRO A 356 -13.34 -16.33 16.37
N SER A 357 -14.55 -16.16 15.89
CA SER A 357 -14.83 -15.99 14.46
C SER A 357 -14.43 -14.62 13.89
N PHE A 358 -13.93 -13.71 14.72
CA PHE A 358 -13.29 -12.48 14.25
C PHE A 358 -11.82 -12.68 13.83
N GLY A 359 -11.25 -13.88 14.04
CA GLY A 359 -9.92 -14.23 13.59
C GLY A 359 -8.83 -14.06 14.66
N HIS A 360 -7.58 -14.00 14.20
CA HIS A 360 -6.39 -14.07 15.04
C HIS A 360 -5.41 -12.94 14.70
N PRO A 361 -5.68 -11.70 15.14
CA PRO A 361 -4.84 -10.54 14.81
C PRO A 361 -3.40 -10.67 15.29
N GLU A 362 -3.15 -11.47 16.34
CA GLU A 362 -1.79 -11.74 16.84
C GLU A 362 -0.87 -12.34 15.78
N LYS A 363 -1.39 -13.06 14.79
CA LYS A 363 -0.59 -13.60 13.68
C LYS A 363 0.07 -12.50 12.84
N PHE A 364 -0.48 -11.29 12.85
CA PHE A 364 0.00 -10.15 12.07
C PHE A 364 0.82 -9.14 12.88
N CYS A 365 0.79 -9.18 14.20
CA CYS A 365 1.34 -8.12 15.03
C CYS A 365 2.04 -8.58 16.33
N SER A 366 2.51 -9.81 16.41
CA SER A 366 3.11 -10.35 17.64
C SER A 366 4.61 -10.56 17.59
N ASP A 367 5.21 -10.78 16.42
CA ASP A 367 6.63 -11.10 16.26
C ASP A 367 7.38 -10.00 15.53
N ILE A 368 7.59 -8.87 16.22
CA ILE A 368 8.24 -7.69 15.63
C ILE A 368 9.68 -8.00 15.22
N ALA A 369 10.39 -8.84 15.97
CA ALA A 369 11.75 -9.22 15.61
C ALA A 369 11.83 -9.86 14.22
N LYS A 370 10.81 -10.61 13.84
CA LYS A 370 10.71 -11.30 12.56
C LYS A 370 10.02 -10.46 11.48
N THR A 371 9.03 -9.65 11.85
CA THR A 371 8.18 -8.92 10.92
C THR A 371 8.59 -7.47 10.70
N ASN A 372 9.60 -6.97 11.42
CA ASN A 372 10.07 -5.61 11.19
C ASN A 372 10.68 -5.47 9.78
N TRP A 373 10.46 -4.32 9.20
CA TRP A 373 10.97 -3.97 7.89
C TRP A 373 11.38 -2.51 7.89
N GLU A 374 12.43 -2.20 7.13
CA GLU A 374 12.95 -0.86 7.13
C GLU A 374 13.08 -0.29 5.73
N SER A 375 12.66 0.94 5.62
CA SER A 375 12.89 1.77 4.46
C SER A 375 13.43 3.13 4.87
N ALA A 376 13.84 3.91 3.90
CA ALA A 376 14.27 5.28 4.12
C ALA A 376 13.93 6.15 2.92
N THR A 377 13.72 7.43 3.17
CA THR A 377 13.64 8.42 2.09
C THR A 377 14.90 9.26 2.11
N VAL A 378 15.70 9.14 1.07
CA VAL A 378 16.88 9.99 0.84
C VAL A 378 16.45 11.14 -0.07
N THR A 379 16.69 12.38 0.36
CA THR A 379 16.49 13.59 -0.44
C THR A 379 17.84 14.18 -0.77
N THR A 380 18.17 14.33 -2.06
CA THR A 380 19.42 15.00 -2.48
C THR A 380 19.30 16.50 -2.25
N LEU A 381 20.40 17.13 -1.82
CA LEU A 381 20.46 18.56 -1.53
C LEU A 381 21.19 19.34 -2.62
N ASP A 382 22.01 18.64 -3.42
CA ASP A 382 22.79 19.21 -4.52
C ASP A 382 22.97 18.19 -5.68
N ASP A 383 23.75 18.57 -6.68
CA ASP A 383 23.94 17.79 -7.90
C ASP A 383 25.01 16.67 -7.79
N LYS A 384 25.73 16.55 -6.67
CA LYS A 384 26.92 15.69 -6.59
C LYS A 384 26.60 14.20 -6.66
N ILE A 385 25.41 13.78 -6.21
CA ILE A 385 24.95 12.38 -6.24
C ILE A 385 24.33 12.03 -7.61
N ILE A 386 23.78 13.02 -8.31
CA ILE A 386 23.02 12.82 -9.56
C ILE A 386 23.76 12.02 -10.63
N PRO A 387 25.08 12.24 -10.89
CA PRO A 387 25.81 11.47 -11.89
C PRO A 387 25.80 9.95 -11.63
N TYR A 388 25.91 9.52 -10.39
CA TYR A 388 25.89 8.10 -10.01
C TYR A 388 24.50 7.46 -10.23
N ILE A 389 23.42 8.21 -9.93
CA ILE A 389 22.06 7.78 -10.27
C ILE A 389 21.92 7.63 -11.79
N MET A 390 22.40 8.61 -12.56
CA MET A 390 22.31 8.57 -14.02
C MET A 390 23.13 7.45 -14.65
N ASP A 391 24.26 7.07 -14.05
CA ASP A 391 25.07 5.94 -14.51
C ASP A 391 24.32 4.61 -14.45
N ILE A 392 23.38 4.45 -13.53
CA ILE A 392 22.55 3.26 -13.38
C ILE A 392 21.28 3.38 -14.22
N CYS A 393 20.46 4.38 -13.98
CA CYS A 393 19.14 4.48 -14.61
C CYS A 393 19.16 5.07 -16.04
N LYS A 394 20.31 5.60 -16.50
CA LYS A 394 20.51 6.20 -17.83
C LYS A 394 19.57 7.38 -18.13
N ARG A 395 19.06 8.04 -17.12
CA ARG A 395 18.11 9.14 -17.19
C ARG A 395 18.45 10.21 -16.15
N ASP A 396 18.19 11.47 -16.48
CA ASP A 396 18.27 12.54 -15.47
C ASP A 396 17.05 12.47 -14.56
N PRO A 397 17.21 12.21 -13.25
CA PRO A 397 16.10 12.09 -12.32
C PRO A 397 15.30 13.39 -12.15
N ARG A 398 15.84 14.55 -12.54
CA ARG A 398 15.18 15.87 -12.44
C ARG A 398 14.37 16.24 -13.68
N SER A 399 14.33 15.36 -14.67
CA SER A 399 13.63 15.62 -15.95
C SER A 399 12.13 15.69 -15.86
N GLY A 400 11.51 15.31 -14.74
CA GLY A 400 10.06 15.15 -14.60
C GLY A 400 9.49 13.95 -15.36
N LYS A 401 10.37 13.08 -15.90
CA LYS A 401 10.04 11.87 -16.64
C LYS A 401 10.30 10.63 -15.79
N VAL A 402 9.90 9.46 -16.31
CA VAL A 402 10.26 8.17 -15.72
C VAL A 402 11.76 8.09 -15.44
N VAL A 403 12.15 7.67 -14.24
CA VAL A 403 13.55 7.57 -13.80
C VAL A 403 13.96 6.10 -13.72
N THR A 404 13.68 5.40 -12.62
CA THR A 404 14.02 3.98 -12.50
C THR A 404 12.97 3.06 -13.15
N GLY A 405 11.74 3.53 -13.29
CA GLY A 405 10.60 2.74 -13.77
C GLY A 405 10.03 1.76 -12.74
N GLY A 406 10.67 1.66 -11.62
CA GLY A 406 10.36 0.78 -10.50
C GLY A 406 11.61 0.56 -9.67
N ILE A 407 11.71 -0.61 -9.04
CA ILE A 407 12.76 -0.93 -8.08
C ILE A 407 14.04 -1.37 -8.81
N VAL A 408 15.16 -0.79 -8.42
CA VAL A 408 16.52 -1.27 -8.74
C VAL A 408 17.03 -2.03 -7.52
N SER A 409 17.30 -3.33 -7.68
CA SER A 409 17.74 -4.21 -6.58
C SER A 409 19.25 -4.41 -6.65
N CYS A 410 19.97 -4.15 -5.56
CA CYS A 410 21.39 -4.47 -5.41
C CYS A 410 21.48 -5.95 -5.01
N GLN A 411 21.63 -6.84 -6.00
CA GLN A 411 21.46 -8.29 -5.79
C GLN A 411 22.54 -8.91 -4.90
N ASP A 412 23.69 -8.29 -4.78
CA ASP A 412 24.81 -8.70 -3.94
C ASP A 412 24.87 -7.93 -2.61
N SER A 413 23.87 -7.11 -2.30
CA SER A 413 23.78 -6.43 -1.02
C SER A 413 23.35 -7.40 0.08
N SER A 414 24.06 -7.37 1.20
CA SER A 414 23.71 -8.13 2.42
C SER A 414 22.31 -7.78 2.95
N TRP A 415 21.86 -6.54 2.78
CA TRP A 415 20.49 -6.11 3.10
C TRP A 415 19.49 -6.45 2.01
N LEU A 416 19.91 -6.98 0.87
CA LEU A 416 19.15 -6.96 -0.38
C LEU A 416 18.56 -5.56 -0.63
N LEU A 417 19.46 -4.56 -0.48
CA LEU A 417 19.11 -3.15 -0.62
C LEU A 417 18.47 -2.92 -1.99
N SER A 418 17.35 -2.24 -1.99
CA SER A 418 16.65 -1.85 -3.20
C SER A 418 16.23 -0.40 -3.12
N TRP A 419 16.12 0.26 -4.28
CA TRP A 419 15.76 1.68 -4.32
C TRP A 419 14.95 2.02 -5.56
N THR A 420 14.16 3.10 -5.47
CA THR A 420 13.36 3.60 -6.60
C THR A 420 13.31 5.12 -6.59
N ILE A 421 13.28 5.68 -7.78
CA ILE A 421 13.03 7.11 -8.02
C ILE A 421 11.86 7.20 -8.99
N ASN A 422 10.74 7.68 -8.50
CA ASN A 422 9.58 8.00 -9.33
C ASN A 422 9.81 9.31 -10.10
N ARG A 423 8.85 9.72 -10.93
CA ARG A 423 8.90 11.06 -11.56
C ARG A 423 9.05 12.12 -10.47
N GLN A 424 10.02 13.03 -10.67
CA GLN A 424 10.24 14.16 -9.76
C GLN A 424 9.43 15.35 -10.28
N GLY A 425 9.04 16.29 -9.49
CA GLY A 425 8.64 16.49 -8.11
C GLY A 425 7.61 15.51 -7.53
N GLN A 426 8.11 14.65 -6.72
CA GLN A 426 7.29 13.68 -6.00
C GLN A 426 6.35 14.37 -4.99
N PHE A 427 6.76 15.51 -4.50
CA PHE A 427 5.99 16.39 -3.64
C PHE A 427 5.80 17.75 -4.33
N LYS A 428 4.66 18.39 -4.15
CA LYS A 428 4.39 19.71 -4.74
C LYS A 428 5.34 20.79 -4.25
N GLU A 429 5.77 20.67 -2.99
CA GLU A 429 6.69 21.61 -2.35
C GLU A 429 8.17 21.30 -2.62
N GLN A 430 8.46 20.21 -3.30
CA GLN A 430 9.82 19.77 -3.57
C GLN A 430 10.55 20.78 -4.48
N ASP A 431 11.75 21.18 -4.07
CA ASP A 431 12.62 22.00 -4.91
C ASP A 431 13.00 21.22 -6.19
N LYS A 432 13.05 21.92 -7.31
CA LYS A 432 13.34 21.31 -8.63
C LYS A 432 14.72 20.64 -8.73
N ASN A 433 15.66 21.04 -7.86
CA ASN A 433 17.01 20.48 -7.80
C ASN A 433 17.08 19.26 -6.87
N GLN A 434 16.07 19.02 -6.05
CA GLN A 434 16.00 17.89 -5.15
C GLN A 434 15.47 16.64 -5.85
N VAL A 435 16.00 15.49 -5.47
CA VAL A 435 15.52 14.18 -5.88
C VAL A 435 15.19 13.37 -4.64
N CYS A 436 13.95 12.92 -4.53
CA CYS A 436 13.51 12.00 -3.48
C CYS A 436 13.70 10.56 -3.95
N VAL A 437 14.44 9.80 -3.18
CA VAL A 437 14.75 8.38 -3.43
C VAL A 437 14.16 7.57 -2.30
N TRP A 438 13.33 6.59 -2.62
CA TRP A 438 12.92 5.60 -1.64
C TRP A 438 13.87 4.41 -1.68
N VAL A 439 14.41 4.08 -0.50
CA VAL A 439 15.38 2.99 -0.30
C VAL A 439 14.79 2.01 0.71
N TYR A 440 14.99 0.71 0.51
CA TYR A 440 14.62 -0.27 1.52
C TYR A 440 15.58 -1.46 1.55
N GLY A 441 15.70 -2.10 2.70
CA GLY A 441 16.36 -3.38 2.88
C GLY A 441 15.34 -4.46 3.19
N LEU A 442 15.51 -5.64 2.61
CA LEU A 442 14.66 -6.78 2.95
C LEU A 442 15.20 -7.52 4.18
N PHE A 443 16.54 -7.59 4.33
CA PHE A 443 17.20 -8.23 5.45
C PHE A 443 17.73 -7.19 6.44
N THR A 444 16.88 -6.73 7.35
CA THR A 444 17.17 -5.60 8.23
C THR A 444 18.04 -5.94 9.44
N ASP A 445 18.21 -7.24 9.74
CA ASP A 445 18.90 -7.76 10.94
C ASP A 445 20.37 -8.13 10.68
N VAL A 446 20.83 -8.08 9.45
CA VAL A 446 22.21 -8.44 9.09
C VAL A 446 23.06 -7.20 8.89
N PRO A 447 24.39 -7.27 9.13
CA PRO A 447 25.30 -6.15 8.86
C PRO A 447 25.35 -5.82 7.36
N GLY A 448 25.35 -4.52 7.03
CA GLY A 448 25.56 -4.03 5.67
C GLY A 448 26.95 -4.28 5.12
N ASP A 449 27.13 -4.03 3.83
CA ASP A 449 28.40 -4.27 3.14
C ASP A 449 29.44 -3.18 3.39
N TYR A 450 29.01 -1.94 3.54
CA TYR A 450 29.84 -0.78 3.88
C TYR A 450 29.76 -0.44 5.37
N ILE A 451 28.56 -0.23 5.90
CA ILE A 451 28.33 0.22 7.29
C ILE A 451 28.63 -0.86 8.33
N LYS A 452 28.60 -2.14 8.00
CA LYS A 452 28.86 -3.25 8.93
C LYS A 452 27.96 -3.27 10.17
N LYS A 453 26.72 -2.80 10.00
CA LYS A 453 25.70 -2.64 11.05
C LYS A 453 24.33 -3.07 10.50
N PRO A 454 23.45 -3.68 11.30
CA PRO A 454 22.07 -3.96 10.84
C PRO A 454 21.34 -2.70 10.41
N MET A 455 20.57 -2.78 9.33
CA MET A 455 19.85 -1.60 8.79
C MET A 455 18.97 -0.94 9.84
N LYS A 456 18.24 -1.73 10.62
CA LYS A 456 17.36 -1.25 11.70
C LYS A 456 18.06 -0.44 12.81
N GLU A 457 19.37 -0.51 12.88
CA GLU A 457 20.18 0.24 13.85
C GLU A 457 20.88 1.44 13.23
N CYS A 458 20.66 1.67 11.92
CA CYS A 458 21.34 2.73 11.17
C CYS A 458 20.62 4.06 11.28
N THR A 459 21.41 5.12 11.36
CA THR A 459 20.95 6.51 11.17
C THR A 459 20.68 6.78 9.70
N GLY A 460 19.98 7.87 9.39
CA GLY A 460 19.74 8.27 8.01
C GLY A 460 21.04 8.48 7.22
N LYS A 461 22.06 9.05 7.86
CA LYS A 461 23.39 9.17 7.25
C LYS A 461 23.99 7.81 6.91
N GLU A 462 23.98 6.85 7.83
CA GLU A 462 24.53 5.52 7.63
C GLU A 462 23.80 4.75 6.52
N ILE A 463 22.46 4.85 6.44
CA ILE A 463 21.70 4.27 5.32
C ILE A 463 22.08 4.94 3.99
N THR A 464 22.28 6.25 3.98
CA THR A 464 22.72 6.97 2.80
C THR A 464 24.12 6.50 2.37
N GLU A 465 25.05 6.31 3.31
CA GLU A 465 26.40 5.81 3.03
C GLU A 465 26.37 4.41 2.40
N GLU A 466 25.55 3.50 2.92
CA GLU A 466 25.38 2.15 2.35
C GLU A 466 24.78 2.22 0.94
N TRP A 467 23.76 3.05 0.73
CA TRP A 467 23.18 3.25 -0.60
C TRP A 467 24.17 3.84 -1.58
N LEU A 468 24.97 4.86 -1.20
CA LEU A 468 26.02 5.45 -2.04
C LEU A 468 27.11 4.43 -2.42
N TYR A 469 27.46 3.53 -1.50
CA TYR A 469 28.37 2.43 -1.79
C TYR A 469 27.82 1.55 -2.92
N HIS A 470 26.55 1.18 -2.84
CA HIS A 470 25.88 0.38 -3.87
C HIS A 470 25.55 1.16 -5.16
N LEU A 471 25.65 2.48 -5.17
CA LEU A 471 25.65 3.28 -6.40
C LEU A 471 27.02 3.34 -7.09
N GLY A 472 28.09 2.82 -6.49
CA GLY A 472 29.43 2.89 -7.03
C GLY A 472 30.14 4.21 -6.77
N VAL A 473 29.73 4.94 -5.75
CA VAL A 473 30.48 6.12 -5.29
C VAL A 473 31.83 5.68 -4.74
N PRO A 474 32.95 6.35 -5.13
CA PRO A 474 34.25 6.09 -4.55
C PRO A 474 34.23 6.19 -3.03
N THR A 475 34.81 5.21 -2.34
CA THR A 475 34.72 5.06 -0.88
C THR A 475 35.15 6.31 -0.11
N GLU A 476 36.17 7.02 -0.60
CA GLU A 476 36.68 8.26 -0.01
C GLU A 476 35.72 9.45 -0.09
N LYS A 477 34.65 9.36 -0.91
CA LYS A 477 33.63 10.43 -1.08
C LYS A 477 32.33 10.13 -0.35
N ILE A 478 32.09 8.88 0.04
CA ILE A 478 30.80 8.44 0.58
C ILE A 478 30.40 9.29 1.80
N GLY A 479 31.29 9.38 2.80
CA GLY A 479 30.99 10.09 4.04
C GLY A 479 30.72 11.60 3.83
N GLU A 480 31.46 12.26 2.92
CA GLU A 480 31.22 13.67 2.60
C GLU A 480 29.86 13.86 1.91
N LEU A 481 29.53 12.99 0.94
CA LEU A 481 28.27 13.11 0.22
C LEU A 481 27.07 12.81 1.11
N ALA A 482 27.15 11.80 1.97
CA ALA A 482 26.08 11.46 2.91
C ALA A 482 25.83 12.57 3.94
N GLU A 483 26.91 13.28 4.36
CA GLU A 483 26.80 14.37 5.34
C GLU A 483 26.27 15.67 4.74
N HIS A 484 26.67 16.01 3.50
CA HIS A 484 26.48 17.36 2.97
C HIS A 484 25.58 17.43 1.73
N SER A 485 25.38 16.34 1.02
CA SER A 485 24.64 16.31 -0.25
C SER A 485 23.33 15.55 -0.19
N ALA A 486 22.97 15.02 0.97
CA ALA A 486 21.69 14.32 1.19
C ALA A 486 21.21 14.50 2.62
N ILE A 487 19.90 14.38 2.79
CA ILE A 487 19.24 14.17 4.07
C ILE A 487 18.35 12.93 3.98
N CYS A 488 18.31 12.13 5.04
CA CYS A 488 17.61 10.87 5.01
C CYS A 488 16.73 10.66 6.24
N VAL A 489 15.54 10.14 6.02
CA VAL A 489 14.59 9.74 7.07
C VAL A 489 14.42 8.23 7.04
N PRO A 490 15.07 7.50 7.96
CA PRO A 490 14.80 6.08 8.17
C PRO A 490 13.39 5.87 8.73
N THR A 491 12.74 4.80 8.31
CA THR A 491 11.40 4.42 8.76
C THR A 491 11.33 2.95 9.03
N MET A 492 11.16 2.56 10.29
CA MET A 492 10.95 1.17 10.69
C MET A 492 9.45 0.88 10.77
N MET A 493 9.02 -0.17 10.09
CA MET A 493 7.66 -0.67 10.07
C MET A 493 7.61 -2.04 10.76
N PRO A 494 7.03 -2.14 11.97
CA PRO A 494 7.17 -3.35 12.79
C PRO A 494 6.32 -4.53 12.33
N TYR A 495 5.35 -4.33 11.45
CA TYR A 495 4.32 -5.32 11.14
C TYR A 495 4.20 -5.64 9.65
N ILE A 496 5.32 -5.68 8.93
CA ILE A 496 5.33 -6.20 7.56
C ILE A 496 5.30 -7.72 7.62
N THR A 497 4.16 -8.30 7.28
CA THR A 497 3.98 -9.74 7.12
C THR A 497 3.26 -10.02 5.83
N ALA A 498 3.56 -11.15 5.26
CA ALA A 498 2.84 -11.72 4.14
C ALA A 498 2.43 -13.17 4.45
#